data_a62b772c0c5024c4fd67816c9e48882d
#
_entry.id   a62b772c0c5024c4fd67816c9e48882d
#
_cell.length_a   1.000
_cell.length_b   1.000
_cell.length_c   1.000
_cell.angle_alpha   90.00
_cell.angle_beta   90.00
_cell.angle_gamma   90.00
#
_symmetry.space_group_name_H-M   'P 1'
#
loop_
_entity.id
_entity.type
_entity.pdbx_description
1 polymer ?
#
loop_
_entity_poly.entity_id
_entity_poly.type
_entity_poly.pdbx_seq_one_letter_code
_entity_poly.pdbx_strand_id
1 'polypeptide(L)'
;MRTFLILLFLLIISVGANAQPKHEIRATWLTTLGGMDWPRNKATHADGIRRQQQELCHILDQLKEANFNTVMLQTRLRGDLIYPSSIETFPEALTGRTGRNPGYDPLAFAIEECHKRGMELHAWVVTIPAGNNRQIKLLGKHSIVRKNRKICKQHEGAWYLDPGHPETADYLSSIVREIVSRYDVDGIHFDYIRYPENARRFPDKETHRKYGKGKELKQWRRDNITAIARRLYTEVKQLKPWVKVSSSPIGKYRDTSRYSSFGWNAYETVYQDAQGWLKEGIHDALFPMMYFKDNHFYPFALDWKENDHGRWIVPGIGIYFLSPREKDWPLDEVSRQLFFTRQIGLTGHAYFRNRFLLDNVKGVFDEVKHEFYTAPALVPPMTWQDSIAPTIPSSPICETLTDGRIKLAWEASKDNHDLPVAYHLYASATYPVDTNNPHNLYATHLKATEFIVTNDYYYAVTAADRYGNESAPLALNHAPEVDIPLLNQGDRLVLPECSDVQEFHICNNMGEKISIVRNHQEASLEFLPEGFYLVYALNKEGKKTLIGTILK
;
A
#
# COMPACT_ATOMS: atom_id res chain seq x y z
N MET A 1 12.77 29.44 32.22
CA MET A 1 12.35 28.02 32.31
C MET A 1 11.08 27.69 31.53
N ARG A 2 9.95 28.42 31.69
CA ARG A 2 8.71 28.12 30.92
C ARG A 2 8.86 28.26 29.40
N THR A 3 9.59 29.26 28.92
CA THR A 3 9.81 29.49 27.47
C THR A 3 10.72 28.42 26.85
N PHE A 4 11.66 27.86 27.59
CA PHE A 4 12.55 26.78 27.13
C PHE A 4 11.80 25.44 27.03
N LEU A 5 10.85 25.18 27.94
CA LEU A 5 9.98 23.99 27.89
C LEU A 5 9.00 24.03 26.69
N ILE A 6 8.50 25.22 26.34
CA ILE A 6 7.59 25.39 25.16
C ILE A 6 8.37 25.18 23.85
N LEU A 7 9.60 25.65 23.75
CA LEU A 7 10.46 25.41 22.59
C LEU A 7 10.89 23.95 22.46
N LEU A 8 11.14 23.25 23.57
CA LEU A 8 11.45 21.81 23.57
C LEU A 8 10.23 20.98 23.18
N PHE A 9 9.02 21.37 23.62
CA PHE A 9 7.77 20.71 23.24
C PHE A 9 7.42 20.94 21.77
N LEU A 10 7.69 22.13 21.23
CA LEU A 10 7.53 22.43 19.80
C LEU A 10 8.56 21.68 18.92
N LEU A 11 9.80 21.49 19.42
CA LEU A 11 10.81 20.67 18.72
C LEU A 11 10.44 19.18 18.67
N ILE A 12 9.86 18.64 19.75
CA ILE A 12 9.40 17.23 19.81
C ILE A 12 8.19 17.01 18.88
N ILE A 13 7.30 18.00 18.76
CA ILE A 13 6.16 17.93 17.85
C ILE A 13 6.61 18.02 16.38
N SER A 14 7.67 18.77 16.06
CA SER A 14 8.17 18.88 14.68
C SER A 14 8.93 17.63 14.19
N VAL A 15 9.53 16.86 15.09
CA VAL A 15 10.22 15.58 14.74
C VAL A 15 9.21 14.45 14.50
N GLY A 16 8.03 14.48 15.14
CA GLY A 16 6.98 13.48 14.91
C GLY A 16 6.16 13.66 13.62
N ALA A 17 6.13 14.89 13.07
CA ALA A 17 5.28 15.20 11.91
C ALA A 17 5.82 14.70 10.55
N ASN A 18 7.09 14.33 10.46
CA ASN A 18 7.76 13.86 9.24
C ASN A 18 8.28 12.42 9.31
N ALA A 19 7.94 11.66 10.34
CA ALA A 19 8.36 10.27 10.42
C ALA A 19 7.70 9.46 9.29
N GLN A 20 8.51 8.79 8.47
CA GLN A 20 8.01 7.91 7.43
C GLN A 20 7.30 6.71 8.07
N PRO A 21 6.05 6.40 7.69
CA PRO A 21 5.36 5.24 8.25
C PRO A 21 5.94 3.93 7.68
N LYS A 22 6.12 2.92 8.53
CA LYS A 22 6.46 1.56 8.10
C LYS A 22 5.36 0.94 7.23
N HIS A 23 4.09 1.24 7.55
CA HIS A 23 2.93 0.75 6.84
C HIS A 23 2.14 1.90 6.22
N GLU A 24 2.07 1.92 4.89
CA GLU A 24 1.33 2.92 4.12
C GLU A 24 1.02 2.37 2.73
N ILE A 25 -0.23 2.47 2.28
CA ILE A 25 -0.58 2.14 0.90
C ILE A 25 -0.17 3.31 -0.01
N ARG A 26 0.71 3.05 -0.97
CA ARG A 26 1.23 4.01 -1.95
C ARG A 26 0.85 3.54 -3.34
N ALA A 27 -0.33 3.98 -3.80
CA ALA A 27 -0.96 3.41 -4.96
C ALA A 27 -1.06 4.38 -6.14
N THR A 28 -1.14 3.85 -7.35
CA THR A 28 -1.48 4.62 -8.55
C THR A 28 -2.45 3.86 -9.44
N TRP A 29 -3.37 4.58 -10.08
CA TRP A 29 -4.21 4.03 -11.14
C TRP A 29 -3.49 4.07 -12.48
N LEU A 30 -3.35 2.91 -13.09
CA LEU A 30 -2.76 2.70 -14.41
C LEU A 30 -3.88 2.32 -15.39
N THR A 31 -4.36 3.29 -16.18
CA THR A 31 -5.48 3.07 -17.11
C THR A 31 -5.02 2.46 -18.43
N THR A 32 -5.82 1.53 -18.93
CA THR A 32 -5.66 0.97 -20.29
C THR A 32 -6.58 1.65 -21.33
N LEU A 33 -7.42 2.60 -20.89
CA LEU A 33 -8.35 3.32 -21.76
C LEU A 33 -7.61 4.01 -22.91
N GLY A 34 -7.80 3.51 -24.12
CA GLY A 34 -7.16 4.07 -25.33
C GLY A 34 -5.63 4.05 -25.30
N GLY A 35 -4.99 3.36 -24.33
CA GLY A 35 -3.56 3.38 -24.11
C GLY A 35 -3.04 4.67 -23.48
N MET A 36 -3.88 5.40 -22.72
CA MET A 36 -3.51 6.69 -22.15
C MET A 36 -2.34 6.61 -21.15
N ASP A 37 -2.31 5.57 -20.30
CA ASP A 37 -1.16 5.28 -19.45
C ASP A 37 -0.37 4.10 -20.02
N TRP A 38 -1.04 2.99 -20.35
CA TRP A 38 -0.47 1.80 -20.95
C TRP A 38 -1.58 0.99 -21.66
N PRO A 39 -1.29 0.30 -22.79
CA PRO A 39 -0.10 0.39 -23.60
C PRO A 39 -0.20 1.44 -24.72
N ARG A 40 0.90 2.15 -24.97
CA ARG A 40 1.02 3.03 -26.15
C ARG A 40 1.41 2.22 -27.39
N ASN A 41 2.31 1.24 -27.21
CA ASN A 41 2.71 0.33 -28.26
C ASN A 41 1.63 -0.73 -28.51
N LYS A 42 1.48 -1.17 -29.77
CA LYS A 42 0.51 -2.19 -30.16
C LYS A 42 1.18 -3.55 -30.36
N ALA A 43 0.67 -4.58 -29.69
CA ALA A 43 1.15 -5.97 -29.77
C ALA A 43 0.57 -6.63 -31.04
N THR A 44 1.10 -6.26 -32.20
CA THR A 44 0.67 -6.80 -33.50
C THR A 44 1.62 -7.84 -34.07
N HIS A 45 2.86 -7.87 -33.60
CA HIS A 45 3.95 -8.78 -33.93
C HIS A 45 4.94 -8.86 -32.74
N ALA A 46 5.97 -9.73 -32.82
CA ALA A 46 6.89 -10.00 -31.73
C ALA A 46 7.57 -8.74 -31.17
N ASP A 47 8.02 -7.80 -32.04
CA ASP A 47 8.62 -6.54 -31.58
C ASP A 47 7.63 -5.63 -30.87
N GLY A 48 6.39 -5.60 -31.35
CA GLY A 48 5.33 -4.84 -30.70
C GLY A 48 5.02 -5.38 -29.31
N ILE A 49 5.01 -6.71 -29.14
CA ILE A 49 4.86 -7.37 -27.84
C ILE A 49 6.02 -6.96 -26.91
N ARG A 50 7.28 -7.12 -27.37
CA ARG A 50 8.45 -6.74 -26.55
C ARG A 50 8.39 -5.28 -26.11
N ARG A 51 8.10 -4.35 -27.02
CA ARG A 51 7.98 -2.91 -26.68
C ARG A 51 6.86 -2.64 -25.67
N GLN A 52 5.72 -3.32 -25.81
CA GLN A 52 4.60 -3.18 -24.88
C GLN A 52 4.96 -3.69 -23.48
N GLN A 53 5.69 -4.80 -23.38
CA GLN A 53 6.20 -5.34 -22.13
C GLN A 53 7.28 -4.45 -21.51
N GLN A 54 8.24 -3.98 -22.29
CA GLN A 54 9.28 -3.04 -21.82
C GLN A 54 8.70 -1.71 -21.33
N GLU A 55 7.66 -1.21 -21.98
CA GLU A 55 6.94 -0.01 -21.56
C GLU A 55 6.35 -0.19 -20.15
N LEU A 56 5.72 -1.33 -19.87
CA LEU A 56 5.20 -1.62 -18.54
C LEU A 56 6.32 -1.76 -17.50
N CYS A 57 7.39 -2.51 -17.82
CA CYS A 57 8.55 -2.64 -16.92
C CYS A 57 9.13 -1.27 -16.56
N HIS A 58 9.30 -0.37 -17.54
CA HIS A 58 9.81 0.98 -17.28
C HIS A 58 8.89 1.79 -16.35
N ILE A 59 7.57 1.71 -16.54
CA ILE A 59 6.59 2.33 -15.63
C ILE A 59 6.77 1.79 -14.20
N LEU A 60 6.87 0.47 -14.05
CA LEU A 60 7.00 -0.18 -12.76
C LEU A 60 8.35 0.12 -12.08
N ASP A 61 9.44 0.24 -12.86
CA ASP A 61 10.76 0.62 -12.36
C ASP A 61 10.74 2.03 -11.76
N GLN A 62 10.14 3.00 -12.46
CA GLN A 62 9.97 4.36 -11.95
C GLN A 62 9.10 4.41 -10.67
N LEU A 63 8.01 3.65 -10.63
CA LEU A 63 7.16 3.55 -9.43
C LEU A 63 7.94 2.95 -8.25
N LYS A 64 8.72 1.89 -8.49
CA LYS A 64 9.58 1.29 -7.46
C LYS A 64 10.63 2.26 -6.95
N GLU A 65 11.26 3.04 -7.84
CA GLU A 65 12.25 4.07 -7.49
C GLU A 65 11.67 5.14 -6.56
N ALA A 66 10.37 5.46 -6.69
CA ALA A 66 9.65 6.37 -5.82
C ALA A 66 8.92 5.67 -4.66
N ASN A 67 9.31 4.44 -4.30
CA ASN A 67 8.78 3.66 -3.19
C ASN A 67 7.25 3.44 -3.22
N PHE A 68 6.65 3.36 -4.41
CA PHE A 68 5.29 2.86 -4.56
C PHE A 68 5.23 1.36 -4.27
N ASN A 69 4.12 0.90 -3.72
CA ASN A 69 3.92 -0.50 -3.36
C ASN A 69 2.64 -1.14 -3.92
N THR A 70 1.78 -0.37 -4.57
CA THR A 70 0.50 -0.87 -5.08
C THR A 70 0.17 -0.27 -6.46
N VAL A 71 -0.15 -1.12 -7.43
CA VAL A 71 -0.58 -0.73 -8.77
C VAL A 71 -2.01 -1.20 -9.03
N MET A 72 -2.92 -0.29 -9.30
CA MET A 72 -4.29 -0.60 -9.74
C MET A 72 -4.31 -0.59 -11.26
N LEU A 73 -4.11 -1.76 -11.88
CA LEU A 73 -4.10 -1.93 -13.34
C LEU A 73 -5.51 -2.13 -13.87
N GLN A 74 -5.96 -1.26 -14.79
CA GLN A 74 -7.27 -1.39 -15.41
C GLN A 74 -7.37 -2.67 -16.25
N THR A 75 -7.94 -3.71 -15.64
CA THR A 75 -8.07 -5.07 -16.19
C THR A 75 -9.35 -5.24 -17.00
N ARG A 76 -10.45 -4.59 -16.56
CA ARG A 76 -11.72 -4.49 -17.28
C ARG A 76 -12.12 -3.03 -17.44
N LEU A 77 -12.45 -2.62 -18.66
CA LEU A 77 -12.90 -1.24 -18.90
C LEU A 77 -14.41 -1.16 -19.17
N ARG A 78 -14.88 -1.64 -20.32
CA ARG A 78 -16.30 -1.48 -20.74
C ARG A 78 -16.76 -2.66 -21.59
N GLY A 79 -16.77 -3.86 -20.98
CA GLY A 79 -17.14 -5.08 -21.69
C GLY A 79 -15.97 -5.69 -22.46
N ASP A 80 -14.74 -5.37 -22.05
CA ASP A 80 -13.49 -5.93 -22.55
C ASP A 80 -12.48 -6.17 -21.42
N LEU A 81 -11.59 -7.14 -21.61
CA LEU A 81 -10.64 -7.63 -20.63
C LEU A 81 -9.23 -7.73 -21.24
N ILE A 82 -8.21 -7.36 -20.48
CA ILE A 82 -6.80 -7.40 -20.96
C ILE A 82 -6.17 -8.79 -20.89
N TYR A 83 -6.88 -9.82 -20.47
CA TYR A 83 -6.40 -11.21 -20.38
C TYR A 83 -7.27 -12.16 -21.23
N PRO A 84 -6.80 -13.36 -21.57
CA PRO A 84 -7.61 -14.35 -22.27
C PRO A 84 -8.82 -14.78 -21.44
N SER A 85 -10.03 -14.43 -21.90
CA SER A 85 -11.28 -14.70 -21.19
C SER A 85 -12.30 -15.37 -22.09
N SER A 86 -13.15 -16.22 -21.52
CA SER A 86 -14.32 -16.81 -22.17
C SER A 86 -15.56 -15.88 -22.10
N ILE A 87 -15.52 -14.88 -21.21
CA ILE A 87 -16.67 -14.00 -20.90
C ILE A 87 -16.68 -12.77 -21.78
N GLU A 88 -15.59 -12.01 -21.80
CA GLU A 88 -15.40 -10.80 -22.59
C GLU A 88 -14.16 -10.93 -23.48
N THR A 89 -13.94 -10.00 -24.38
CA THR A 89 -12.87 -10.07 -25.37
C THR A 89 -11.81 -9.00 -25.13
N PHE A 90 -10.67 -9.08 -25.85
CA PHE A 90 -9.59 -8.11 -25.74
C PHE A 90 -9.97 -6.70 -26.21
N PRO A 91 -9.51 -5.62 -25.53
CA PRO A 91 -9.70 -4.24 -25.94
C PRO A 91 -8.86 -3.88 -27.17
N GLU A 92 -9.33 -2.87 -27.91
CA GLU A 92 -8.59 -2.26 -29.03
C GLU A 92 -7.21 -1.73 -28.59
N ALA A 93 -7.08 -1.30 -27.33
CA ALA A 93 -5.87 -0.70 -26.79
C ALA A 93 -4.64 -1.61 -26.93
N LEU A 94 -4.77 -2.93 -26.78
CA LEU A 94 -3.64 -3.86 -26.84
C LEU A 94 -3.05 -4.03 -28.23
N THR A 95 -3.89 -4.10 -29.27
CA THR A 95 -3.45 -4.51 -30.61
C THR A 95 -3.86 -3.54 -31.72
N GLY A 96 -4.61 -2.46 -31.41
CA GLY A 96 -5.26 -1.58 -32.37
C GLY A 96 -6.52 -2.17 -32.98
N ARG A 97 -6.96 -3.38 -32.55
CA ARG A 97 -8.18 -4.04 -33.03
C ARG A 97 -8.87 -4.80 -31.90
N THR A 98 -10.12 -4.47 -31.64
CA THR A 98 -10.98 -5.16 -30.66
C THR A 98 -11.05 -6.66 -30.97
N GLY A 99 -10.91 -7.49 -29.93
CA GLY A 99 -11.01 -8.94 -30.02
C GLY A 99 -9.77 -9.66 -30.54
N ARG A 100 -8.73 -8.94 -30.98
CA ARG A 100 -7.48 -9.54 -31.40
C ARG A 100 -6.62 -9.91 -30.19
N ASN A 101 -6.19 -11.18 -30.11
CA ASN A 101 -5.26 -11.64 -29.12
C ASN A 101 -3.89 -10.93 -29.28
N PRO A 102 -3.30 -10.35 -28.21
CA PRO A 102 -1.99 -9.70 -28.28
C PRO A 102 -0.80 -10.67 -28.39
N GLY A 103 -1.03 -11.98 -28.31
CA GLY A 103 0.01 -13.00 -28.37
C GLY A 103 0.71 -13.30 -27.03
N TYR A 104 0.25 -12.73 -25.95
CA TYR A 104 0.67 -13.02 -24.58
C TYR A 104 -0.48 -12.71 -23.61
N ASP A 105 -0.33 -12.98 -22.33
CA ASP A 105 -1.27 -12.62 -21.28
C ASP A 105 -0.81 -11.35 -20.55
N PRO A 106 -1.40 -10.17 -20.84
CA PRO A 106 -0.99 -8.90 -20.24
C PRO A 106 -1.19 -8.84 -18.73
N LEU A 107 -2.23 -9.50 -18.18
CA LEU A 107 -2.48 -9.49 -16.74
C LEU A 107 -1.46 -10.37 -16.01
N ALA A 108 -1.21 -11.58 -16.50
CA ALA A 108 -0.20 -12.47 -15.91
C ALA A 108 1.20 -11.82 -15.91
N PHE A 109 1.58 -11.20 -17.04
CA PHE A 109 2.85 -10.48 -17.16
C PHE A 109 2.94 -9.32 -16.15
N ALA A 110 1.88 -8.52 -16.02
CA ALA A 110 1.86 -7.39 -15.09
C ALA A 110 1.99 -7.82 -13.63
N ILE A 111 1.31 -8.91 -13.23
CA ILE A 111 1.42 -9.48 -11.89
C ILE A 111 2.86 -9.92 -11.60
N GLU A 112 3.46 -10.69 -12.51
CA GLU A 112 4.84 -11.16 -12.38
C GLU A 112 5.82 -9.99 -12.20
N GLU A 113 5.69 -8.96 -13.04
CA GLU A 113 6.59 -7.80 -13.01
C GLU A 113 6.38 -6.89 -11.79
N CYS A 114 5.14 -6.78 -11.26
CA CYS A 114 4.88 -6.12 -9.98
C CYS A 114 5.53 -6.89 -8.82
N HIS A 115 5.31 -8.20 -8.75
CA HIS A 115 5.85 -9.06 -7.68
C HIS A 115 7.38 -9.08 -7.66
N LYS A 116 8.06 -9.11 -8.83
CA LYS A 116 9.53 -8.98 -8.91
C LYS A 116 10.07 -7.71 -8.26
N ARG A 117 9.25 -6.65 -8.20
CA ARG A 117 9.60 -5.36 -7.60
C ARG A 117 9.08 -5.18 -6.18
N GLY A 118 8.46 -6.22 -5.60
CA GLY A 118 7.84 -6.16 -4.27
C GLY A 118 6.62 -5.22 -4.23
N MET A 119 5.89 -5.10 -5.33
CA MET A 119 4.66 -4.32 -5.44
C MET A 119 3.45 -5.24 -5.58
N GLU A 120 2.33 -4.85 -4.97
CA GLU A 120 1.04 -5.49 -5.18
C GLU A 120 0.40 -5.06 -6.50
N LEU A 121 -0.28 -5.98 -7.18
CA LEU A 121 -1.15 -5.68 -8.30
C LEU A 121 -2.62 -5.91 -7.93
N HIS A 122 -3.41 -4.84 -7.98
CA HIS A 122 -4.85 -4.90 -7.86
C HIS A 122 -5.50 -4.83 -9.24
N ALA A 123 -6.29 -5.83 -9.61
CA ALA A 123 -7.04 -5.82 -10.86
C ALA A 123 -8.18 -4.81 -10.78
N TRP A 124 -8.04 -3.70 -11.50
CA TRP A 124 -9.06 -2.65 -11.55
C TRP A 124 -10.17 -3.01 -12.53
N VAL A 125 -11.37 -3.21 -12.01
CA VAL A 125 -12.57 -3.66 -12.72
C VAL A 125 -13.62 -2.56 -12.73
N VAL A 126 -13.83 -1.93 -13.89
CA VAL A 126 -14.98 -1.05 -14.12
C VAL A 126 -16.23 -1.91 -14.24
N THR A 127 -17.20 -1.75 -13.34
CA THR A 127 -18.30 -2.71 -13.14
C THR A 127 -19.54 -2.43 -14.03
N ILE A 128 -20.30 -1.39 -13.72
CA ILE A 128 -21.62 -1.12 -14.32
C ILE A 128 -21.58 -0.62 -15.77
N PRO A 129 -20.65 0.23 -16.20
CA PRO A 129 -20.55 0.65 -17.60
C PRO A 129 -20.28 -0.50 -18.56
N ALA A 130 -21.05 -0.58 -19.66
CA ALA A 130 -20.91 -1.60 -20.71
C ALA A 130 -20.43 -1.01 -22.05
N GLY A 131 -20.31 0.32 -22.15
CA GLY A 131 -19.76 1.01 -23.30
C GLY A 131 -20.74 1.91 -24.04
N ASN A 132 -20.23 2.74 -24.93
CA ASN A 132 -21.07 3.54 -25.85
C ASN A 132 -21.45 2.74 -27.11
N ASN A 133 -22.30 3.31 -27.97
CA ASN A 133 -22.77 2.64 -29.18
C ASN A 133 -21.64 2.24 -30.14
N ARG A 134 -20.55 3.03 -30.24
CA ARG A 134 -19.37 2.69 -31.04
C ARG A 134 -18.66 1.45 -30.47
N GLN A 135 -18.45 1.39 -29.16
CA GLN A 135 -17.82 0.24 -28.51
C GLN A 135 -18.66 -1.03 -28.64
N ILE A 136 -19.99 -0.93 -28.46
CA ILE A 136 -20.91 -2.07 -28.67
C ILE A 136 -20.85 -2.58 -30.12
N LYS A 137 -20.71 -1.67 -31.09
CA LYS A 137 -20.52 -2.06 -32.51
C LYS A 137 -19.18 -2.78 -32.73
N LEU A 138 -18.10 -2.27 -32.16
CA LEU A 138 -16.75 -2.88 -32.25
C LEU A 138 -16.69 -4.25 -31.59
N LEU A 139 -17.28 -4.41 -30.39
CA LEU A 139 -17.36 -5.68 -29.67
C LEU A 139 -18.23 -6.72 -30.40
N GLY A 140 -19.17 -6.27 -31.23
CA GLY A 140 -20.01 -7.14 -32.03
C GLY A 140 -20.76 -8.18 -31.20
N LYS A 141 -20.67 -9.46 -31.59
CA LYS A 141 -21.31 -10.60 -30.89
C LYS A 141 -20.75 -10.83 -29.48
N HIS A 142 -19.57 -10.30 -29.16
CA HIS A 142 -18.94 -10.45 -27.85
C HIS A 142 -19.47 -9.46 -26.81
N SER A 143 -20.18 -8.40 -27.22
CA SER A 143 -20.77 -7.43 -26.30
C SER A 143 -21.82 -8.07 -25.41
N ILE A 144 -21.79 -7.76 -24.12
CA ILE A 144 -22.83 -8.17 -23.16
C ILE A 144 -24.21 -7.63 -23.56
N VAL A 145 -24.27 -6.45 -24.16
CA VAL A 145 -25.52 -5.86 -24.66
C VAL A 145 -26.17 -6.73 -25.73
N ARG A 146 -25.38 -7.48 -26.51
CA ARG A 146 -25.90 -8.43 -27.51
C ARG A 146 -26.11 -9.83 -26.95
N LYS A 147 -25.26 -10.28 -26.05
CA LYS A 147 -25.35 -11.59 -25.40
C LYS A 147 -26.54 -11.69 -24.43
N ASN A 148 -26.76 -10.64 -23.63
CA ASN A 148 -27.80 -10.61 -22.60
C ASN A 148 -28.42 -9.21 -22.48
N ARG A 149 -29.26 -8.85 -23.44
CA ARG A 149 -29.89 -7.53 -23.52
C ARG A 149 -30.73 -7.18 -22.29
N LYS A 150 -31.33 -8.15 -21.62
CA LYS A 150 -32.28 -7.94 -20.52
C LYS A 150 -31.61 -7.30 -19.28
N ILE A 151 -30.31 -7.55 -19.07
CA ILE A 151 -29.55 -6.95 -17.96
C ILE A 151 -28.92 -5.60 -18.34
N CYS A 152 -29.21 -5.06 -19.52
CA CYS A 152 -28.59 -3.83 -20.00
C CYS A 152 -29.62 -2.73 -20.22
N LYS A 153 -29.25 -1.51 -19.87
CA LYS A 153 -30.04 -0.30 -20.10
C LYS A 153 -29.22 0.72 -20.86
N GLN A 154 -29.88 1.46 -21.75
CA GLN A 154 -29.26 2.61 -22.41
C GLN A 154 -29.62 3.87 -21.64
N HIS A 155 -28.63 4.69 -21.33
CA HIS A 155 -28.80 5.94 -20.61
C HIS A 155 -27.80 6.96 -21.17
N GLU A 156 -28.28 8.14 -21.56
CA GLU A 156 -27.48 9.25 -22.08
C GLU A 156 -26.41 8.85 -23.12
N GLY A 157 -26.81 8.07 -24.11
CA GLY A 157 -25.93 7.66 -25.22
C GLY A 157 -24.95 6.51 -24.92
N ALA A 158 -24.98 5.98 -23.72
CA ALA A 158 -24.13 4.85 -23.30
C ALA A 158 -24.98 3.68 -22.78
N TRP A 159 -24.36 2.51 -22.71
CA TRP A 159 -24.93 1.28 -22.19
C TRP A 159 -24.36 0.95 -20.83
N TYR A 160 -25.24 0.52 -19.95
CA TYR A 160 -24.92 0.15 -18.55
C TYR A 160 -25.58 -1.19 -18.23
N LEU A 161 -24.99 -1.96 -17.36
CA LEU A 161 -25.69 -3.04 -16.68
C LEU A 161 -26.78 -2.42 -15.79
N ASP A 162 -27.92 -3.08 -15.68
CA ASP A 162 -29.02 -2.69 -14.79
C ASP A 162 -28.75 -3.23 -13.39
N PRO A 163 -28.38 -2.39 -12.39
CA PRO A 163 -28.06 -2.89 -11.05
C PRO A 163 -29.24 -3.57 -10.36
N GLY A 164 -30.47 -3.23 -10.74
CA GLY A 164 -31.67 -3.82 -10.20
C GLY A 164 -32.03 -5.19 -10.78
N HIS A 165 -31.35 -5.63 -11.84
CA HIS A 165 -31.60 -6.95 -12.41
C HIS A 165 -30.75 -8.01 -11.69
N PRO A 166 -31.34 -9.09 -11.15
CA PRO A 166 -30.61 -10.09 -10.36
C PRO A 166 -29.37 -10.68 -11.07
N GLU A 167 -29.47 -10.98 -12.36
CA GLU A 167 -28.37 -11.54 -13.15
C GLU A 167 -27.17 -10.59 -13.35
N THR A 168 -27.30 -9.31 -13.01
CA THR A 168 -26.17 -8.36 -13.08
C THR A 168 -25.07 -8.74 -12.12
N ALA A 169 -25.42 -9.07 -10.87
CA ALA A 169 -24.46 -9.52 -9.89
C ALA A 169 -23.79 -10.83 -10.31
N ASP A 170 -24.53 -11.79 -10.87
CA ASP A 170 -23.98 -13.08 -11.32
C ASP A 170 -23.01 -12.89 -12.49
N TYR A 171 -23.33 -12.00 -13.44
CA TYR A 171 -22.43 -11.69 -14.54
C TYR A 171 -21.12 -11.07 -14.07
N LEU A 172 -21.16 -10.09 -13.18
CA LEU A 172 -19.96 -9.47 -12.62
C LEU A 172 -19.17 -10.47 -11.76
N SER A 173 -19.85 -11.30 -10.97
CA SER A 173 -19.25 -12.36 -10.17
C SER A 173 -18.51 -13.39 -11.03
N SER A 174 -19.01 -13.70 -12.25
CA SER A 174 -18.32 -14.63 -13.16
C SER A 174 -16.95 -14.08 -13.62
N ILE A 175 -16.85 -12.76 -13.87
CA ILE A 175 -15.60 -12.08 -14.24
C ILE A 175 -14.62 -12.09 -13.06
N VAL A 176 -15.09 -11.73 -11.86
CA VAL A 176 -14.28 -11.75 -10.63
C VAL A 176 -13.75 -13.14 -10.33
N ARG A 177 -14.61 -14.15 -10.45
CA ARG A 177 -14.22 -15.57 -10.30
C ARG A 177 -13.11 -15.95 -11.27
N GLU A 178 -13.24 -15.57 -12.56
CA GLU A 178 -12.22 -15.88 -13.56
C GLU A 178 -10.88 -15.24 -13.21
N ILE A 179 -10.87 -13.96 -12.78
CA ILE A 179 -9.64 -13.27 -12.35
C ILE A 179 -9.02 -13.95 -11.12
N VAL A 180 -9.77 -14.06 -10.03
CA VAL A 180 -9.24 -14.52 -8.74
C VAL A 180 -8.81 -15.99 -8.79
N SER A 181 -9.55 -16.86 -9.51
CA SER A 181 -9.19 -18.28 -9.61
C SER A 181 -7.95 -18.53 -10.46
N ARG A 182 -7.72 -17.72 -11.51
CA ARG A 182 -6.66 -17.97 -12.50
C ARG A 182 -5.38 -17.20 -12.23
N TYR A 183 -5.45 -16.08 -11.51
CA TYR A 183 -4.31 -15.18 -11.33
C TYR A 183 -3.97 -14.98 -9.86
N ASP A 184 -2.70 -14.74 -9.57
CA ASP A 184 -2.19 -14.41 -8.24
C ASP A 184 -2.25 -12.89 -8.01
N VAL A 185 -3.45 -12.31 -8.17
CA VAL A 185 -3.70 -10.90 -7.86
C VAL A 185 -3.68 -10.68 -6.35
N ASP A 186 -3.15 -9.55 -5.90
CA ASP A 186 -3.15 -9.16 -4.48
C ASP A 186 -4.45 -8.48 -4.07
N GLY A 187 -5.17 -7.89 -5.04
CA GLY A 187 -6.46 -7.27 -4.82
C GLY A 187 -7.35 -7.20 -6.05
N ILE A 188 -8.64 -7.01 -5.82
CA ILE A 188 -9.63 -6.59 -6.80
C ILE A 188 -10.13 -5.20 -6.42
N HIS A 189 -10.04 -4.28 -7.38
CA HIS A 189 -10.46 -2.89 -7.19
C HIS A 189 -11.67 -2.58 -8.08
N PHE A 190 -12.84 -2.34 -7.46
CA PHE A 190 -14.08 -2.06 -8.18
C PHE A 190 -14.25 -0.57 -8.41
N ASP A 191 -14.40 -0.19 -9.67
CA ASP A 191 -14.74 1.16 -10.06
C ASP A 191 -16.14 1.19 -10.72
N TYR A 192 -16.79 2.35 -10.67
CA TYR A 192 -18.16 2.52 -11.16
C TYR A 192 -19.17 1.50 -10.61
N ILE A 193 -18.93 0.97 -9.40
CA ILE A 193 -19.92 0.16 -8.67
C ILE A 193 -20.99 1.08 -8.08
N ARG A 194 -21.76 1.69 -8.98
CA ARG A 194 -22.73 2.73 -8.72
C ARG A 194 -23.62 2.97 -9.92
N TYR A 195 -24.74 3.67 -9.71
CA TYR A 195 -25.51 4.19 -10.82
C TYR A 195 -24.72 5.25 -11.60
N PRO A 196 -25.03 5.46 -12.91
CA PRO A 196 -24.37 6.49 -13.73
C PRO A 196 -24.74 7.90 -13.25
N GLU A 197 -24.06 8.88 -13.80
CA GLU A 197 -24.43 10.30 -13.68
C GLU A 197 -25.87 10.49 -14.14
N ASN A 198 -26.58 11.48 -13.58
CA ASN A 198 -28.01 11.70 -13.81
C ASN A 198 -28.89 10.46 -13.50
N ALA A 199 -28.51 9.68 -12.51
CA ALA A 199 -29.17 8.44 -12.12
C ALA A 199 -30.69 8.58 -11.90
N ARG A 200 -31.19 9.78 -11.56
CA ARG A 200 -32.63 10.06 -11.45
C ARG A 200 -33.44 9.67 -12.71
N ARG A 201 -32.81 9.76 -13.92
CA ARG A 201 -33.39 9.44 -15.21
C ARG A 201 -33.06 8.03 -15.71
N PHE A 202 -32.33 7.24 -14.89
CA PHE A 202 -31.97 5.89 -15.29
C PHE A 202 -33.23 5.05 -15.54
N PRO A 203 -33.32 4.30 -16.67
CA PRO A 203 -34.56 3.68 -17.12
C PRO A 203 -34.81 2.30 -16.47
N ASP A 204 -34.87 2.25 -15.15
CA ASP A 204 -35.08 1.04 -14.35
C ASP A 204 -36.48 0.89 -13.73
N LYS A 205 -37.43 1.73 -14.12
CA LYS A 205 -38.81 1.69 -13.59
C LYS A 205 -39.48 0.32 -13.71
N GLU A 206 -39.27 -0.36 -14.84
CA GLU A 206 -39.82 -1.70 -15.07
C GLU A 206 -39.14 -2.72 -14.16
N THR A 207 -37.80 -2.64 -14.03
CA THR A 207 -37.01 -3.49 -13.15
C THR A 207 -37.41 -3.28 -11.70
N HIS A 208 -37.62 -2.01 -11.28
CA HIS A 208 -38.13 -1.68 -9.95
C HIS A 208 -39.53 -2.26 -9.71
N ARG A 209 -40.45 -2.11 -10.64
CA ARG A 209 -41.81 -2.70 -10.52
C ARG A 209 -41.74 -4.23 -10.34
N LYS A 210 -40.83 -4.90 -11.06
CA LYS A 210 -40.69 -6.37 -11.01
C LYS A 210 -39.97 -6.88 -9.76
N TYR A 211 -38.91 -6.20 -9.31
CA TYR A 211 -38.03 -6.70 -8.26
C TYR A 211 -37.99 -5.82 -7.00
N GLY A 212 -38.62 -4.65 -7.01
CA GLY A 212 -38.52 -3.68 -5.92
C GLY A 212 -39.31 -4.04 -4.65
N LYS A 213 -40.28 -4.98 -4.75
CA LYS A 213 -41.06 -5.48 -3.60
C LYS A 213 -41.64 -4.36 -2.73
N GLY A 214 -42.12 -3.26 -3.32
CA GLY A 214 -42.70 -2.12 -2.61
C GLY A 214 -41.71 -1.14 -1.96
N LYS A 215 -40.41 -1.36 -2.07
CA LYS A 215 -39.40 -0.42 -1.55
C LYS A 215 -39.42 0.91 -2.30
N GLU A 216 -39.09 1.98 -1.60
CA GLU A 216 -38.86 3.30 -2.21
C GLU A 216 -37.69 3.21 -3.21
N LEU A 217 -37.82 3.91 -4.35
CA LEU A 217 -36.90 3.76 -5.50
C LEU A 217 -35.44 4.05 -5.16
N LYS A 218 -35.16 5.12 -4.40
CA LYS A 218 -33.78 5.49 -4.04
C LYS A 218 -33.17 4.47 -3.09
N GLN A 219 -33.93 3.98 -2.12
CA GLN A 219 -33.47 2.95 -1.19
C GLN A 219 -33.24 1.63 -1.93
N TRP A 220 -34.14 1.23 -2.82
CA TRP A 220 -33.99 0.03 -3.64
C TRP A 220 -32.74 0.09 -4.51
N ARG A 221 -32.43 1.25 -5.09
CA ARG A 221 -31.20 1.44 -5.87
C ARG A 221 -29.94 1.27 -5.02
N ARG A 222 -29.89 1.83 -3.81
CA ARG A 222 -28.79 1.63 -2.86
C ARG A 222 -28.63 0.16 -2.48
N ASP A 223 -29.76 -0.49 -2.16
CA ASP A 223 -29.77 -1.91 -1.81
C ASP A 223 -29.22 -2.79 -2.94
N ASN A 224 -29.54 -2.47 -4.21
CA ASN A 224 -29.04 -3.21 -5.37
C ASN A 224 -27.51 -3.08 -5.49
N ILE A 225 -26.99 -1.86 -5.38
CA ILE A 225 -25.53 -1.64 -5.45
C ILE A 225 -24.84 -2.34 -4.28
N THR A 226 -25.38 -2.25 -3.07
CA THR A 226 -24.86 -2.98 -1.89
C THR A 226 -24.94 -4.50 -2.08
N ALA A 227 -26.00 -5.02 -2.66
CA ALA A 227 -26.15 -6.45 -2.96
C ALA A 227 -25.08 -6.93 -3.98
N ILE A 228 -24.79 -6.13 -5.01
CA ILE A 228 -23.70 -6.41 -5.96
C ILE A 228 -22.36 -6.41 -5.21
N ALA A 229 -22.06 -5.35 -4.44
CA ALA A 229 -20.82 -5.25 -3.67
C ALA A 229 -20.61 -6.46 -2.75
N ARG A 230 -21.65 -6.84 -2.00
CA ARG A 230 -21.63 -8.03 -1.12
C ARG A 230 -21.40 -9.32 -1.90
N ARG A 231 -22.07 -9.51 -3.05
CA ARG A 231 -21.91 -10.70 -3.89
C ARG A 231 -20.47 -10.83 -4.40
N LEU A 232 -19.88 -9.73 -4.88
CA LEU A 232 -18.51 -9.71 -5.38
C LEU A 232 -17.49 -9.94 -4.26
N TYR A 233 -17.67 -9.31 -3.09
CA TYR A 233 -16.84 -9.55 -1.91
C TYR A 233 -16.86 -11.01 -1.50
N THR A 234 -18.06 -11.58 -1.35
CA THR A 234 -18.25 -12.99 -0.97
C THR A 234 -17.56 -13.94 -1.97
N GLU A 235 -17.68 -13.67 -3.27
CA GLU A 235 -17.04 -14.46 -4.32
C GLU A 235 -15.50 -14.46 -4.17
N VAL A 236 -14.90 -13.30 -3.96
CA VAL A 236 -13.44 -13.17 -3.74
C VAL A 236 -13.01 -13.92 -2.50
N LYS A 237 -13.68 -13.68 -1.36
CA LYS A 237 -13.28 -14.24 -0.06
C LYS A 237 -13.48 -15.76 0.03
N GLN A 238 -14.43 -16.32 -0.70
CA GLN A 238 -14.61 -17.77 -0.81
C GLN A 238 -13.51 -18.45 -1.62
N LEU A 239 -12.93 -17.77 -2.61
CA LEU A 239 -11.87 -18.29 -3.45
C LEU A 239 -10.49 -18.10 -2.84
N LYS A 240 -10.19 -16.86 -2.43
CA LYS A 240 -8.90 -16.46 -1.85
C LYS A 240 -9.15 -15.37 -0.79
N PRO A 241 -9.32 -15.74 0.48
CA PRO A 241 -9.69 -14.79 1.53
C PRO A 241 -8.66 -13.67 1.76
N TRP A 242 -7.40 -13.91 1.39
CA TRP A 242 -6.32 -12.92 1.47
C TRP A 242 -6.34 -11.87 0.36
N VAL A 243 -7.06 -12.10 -0.74
CA VAL A 243 -7.17 -11.10 -1.83
C VAL A 243 -7.99 -9.91 -1.35
N LYS A 244 -7.40 -8.73 -1.42
CA LYS A 244 -7.98 -7.47 -0.96
C LYS A 244 -9.14 -7.05 -1.87
N VAL A 245 -10.26 -6.64 -1.28
CA VAL A 245 -11.43 -6.13 -2.01
C VAL A 245 -11.58 -4.66 -1.73
N SER A 246 -11.48 -3.84 -2.77
CA SER A 246 -11.56 -2.39 -2.66
C SER A 246 -12.47 -1.77 -3.71
N SER A 247 -12.88 -0.52 -3.49
CA SER A 247 -13.63 0.28 -4.45
C SER A 247 -13.20 1.74 -4.45
N SER A 248 -13.47 2.44 -5.57
CA SER A 248 -13.31 3.89 -5.73
C SER A 248 -14.67 4.61 -5.67
N PRO A 249 -15.19 4.92 -4.47
CA PRO A 249 -16.42 5.70 -4.35
C PRO A 249 -16.19 7.17 -4.72
N ILE A 250 -17.32 7.90 -4.93
CA ILE A 250 -17.26 9.36 -5.04
C ILE A 250 -16.64 9.93 -3.75
N GLY A 251 -15.71 10.87 -3.89
CA GLY A 251 -14.92 11.42 -2.78
C GLY A 251 -15.74 12.07 -1.67
N LYS A 252 -16.95 12.49 -1.93
CA LYS A 252 -17.93 12.92 -0.94
C LYS A 252 -18.95 11.80 -0.70
N TYR A 253 -19.03 11.28 0.52
CA TYR A 253 -20.02 10.25 0.83
C TYR A 253 -21.44 10.82 0.85
N ARG A 254 -21.67 11.85 1.69
CA ARG A 254 -22.90 12.64 1.82
C ARG A 254 -22.57 14.12 1.97
N ASP A 255 -23.58 14.96 1.94
CA ASP A 255 -23.43 16.34 2.38
C ASP A 255 -23.08 16.36 3.88
N THR A 256 -22.21 17.27 4.29
CA THR A 256 -21.84 17.48 5.68
C THR A 256 -22.25 18.86 6.16
N SER A 257 -22.89 18.93 7.33
CA SER A 257 -23.23 20.19 7.98
C SER A 257 -22.04 20.87 8.65
N ARG A 258 -20.97 20.13 8.92
CA ARG A 258 -19.77 20.59 9.64
C ARG A 258 -19.14 21.83 9.01
N TYR A 259 -19.15 21.93 7.67
CA TYR A 259 -18.54 23.02 6.91
C TYR A 259 -19.44 23.55 5.79
N SER A 260 -20.77 23.38 5.92
CA SER A 260 -21.73 23.80 4.89
C SER A 260 -21.34 23.29 3.47
N SER A 261 -20.77 22.11 3.39
CA SER A 261 -20.32 21.52 2.14
C SER A 261 -21.37 20.54 1.62
N PHE A 262 -21.83 20.79 0.41
CA PHE A 262 -22.89 20.02 -0.25
C PHE A 262 -22.57 19.80 -1.73
N GLY A 263 -23.41 19.02 -2.39
CA GLY A 263 -23.34 18.80 -3.82
C GLY A 263 -23.35 17.33 -4.24
N TRP A 264 -22.71 17.04 -5.36
CA TRP A 264 -22.69 15.71 -5.94
C TRP A 264 -21.93 14.73 -5.03
N ASN A 265 -22.63 13.66 -4.57
CA ASN A 265 -22.12 12.75 -3.56
C ASN A 265 -22.47 11.28 -3.88
N ALA A 266 -21.84 10.35 -3.17
CA ALA A 266 -21.98 8.91 -3.38
C ALA A 266 -23.40 8.42 -3.04
N TYR A 267 -23.87 8.74 -1.85
CA TYR A 267 -25.09 8.14 -1.28
C TYR A 267 -26.37 8.60 -1.95
N GLU A 268 -26.54 9.92 -2.14
CA GLU A 268 -27.80 10.48 -2.67
C GLU A 268 -27.84 10.54 -4.19
N THR A 269 -26.69 10.76 -4.85
CA THR A 269 -26.68 11.06 -6.29
C THR A 269 -26.52 9.81 -7.14
N VAL A 270 -25.65 8.88 -6.73
CA VAL A 270 -25.31 7.67 -7.47
C VAL A 270 -25.62 6.38 -6.71
N TYR A 271 -26.31 6.50 -5.57
CA TYR A 271 -26.83 5.39 -4.76
C TYR A 271 -25.74 4.42 -4.28
N GLN A 272 -24.56 4.95 -3.91
CA GLN A 272 -23.39 4.22 -3.48
C GLN A 272 -23.20 4.36 -1.96
N ASP A 273 -23.62 3.37 -1.19
CA ASP A 273 -23.53 3.36 0.28
C ASP A 273 -22.18 2.80 0.76
N ALA A 274 -21.08 3.47 0.36
CA ALA A 274 -19.74 2.94 0.57
C ALA A 274 -19.32 2.88 2.05
N GLN A 275 -19.73 3.82 2.90
CA GLN A 275 -19.50 3.73 4.35
C GLN A 275 -20.31 2.56 4.96
N GLY A 276 -21.52 2.31 4.46
CA GLY A 276 -22.31 1.14 4.84
C GLY A 276 -21.59 -0.18 4.52
N TRP A 277 -20.85 -0.25 3.40
CA TRP A 277 -20.08 -1.45 3.06
C TRP A 277 -18.93 -1.73 4.02
N LEU A 278 -18.25 -0.69 4.52
CA LEU A 278 -17.22 -0.85 5.57
C LEU A 278 -17.83 -1.32 6.88
N LYS A 279 -18.97 -0.72 7.28
CA LYS A 279 -19.70 -1.10 8.48
C LYS A 279 -20.18 -2.55 8.45
N GLU A 280 -20.62 -3.02 7.27
CA GLU A 280 -21.02 -4.41 7.06
C GLU A 280 -19.82 -5.37 6.90
N GLY A 281 -18.60 -4.87 6.77
CA GLY A 281 -17.40 -5.66 6.56
C GLY A 281 -17.30 -6.32 5.18
N ILE A 282 -17.98 -5.78 4.16
CA ILE A 282 -17.96 -6.28 2.78
C ILE A 282 -17.00 -5.52 1.84
N HIS A 283 -16.06 -4.78 2.42
CA HIS A 283 -14.89 -4.20 1.76
C HIS A 283 -13.71 -4.16 2.72
N ASP A 284 -12.50 -4.38 2.20
CA ASP A 284 -11.26 -4.26 2.96
C ASP A 284 -10.72 -2.84 2.91
N ALA A 285 -10.94 -2.15 1.77
CA ALA A 285 -10.49 -0.78 1.57
C ALA A 285 -11.45 0.04 0.71
N LEU A 286 -11.44 1.35 0.92
CA LEU A 286 -12.02 2.31 -0.02
C LEU A 286 -10.94 3.30 -0.48
N PHE A 287 -11.01 3.66 -1.77
CA PHE A 287 -10.18 4.66 -2.41
C PHE A 287 -11.07 5.82 -2.91
N PRO A 288 -11.60 6.66 -2.01
CA PRO A 288 -12.51 7.73 -2.39
C PRO A 288 -11.87 8.65 -3.42
N MET A 289 -12.54 8.94 -4.53
CA MET A 289 -12.06 9.83 -5.59
C MET A 289 -12.15 11.29 -5.14
N MET A 290 -11.19 11.71 -4.31
CA MET A 290 -11.18 13.04 -3.67
C MET A 290 -10.50 14.09 -4.55
N TYR A 291 -10.94 14.21 -5.80
CA TYR A 291 -10.40 15.13 -6.79
C TYR A 291 -10.93 16.56 -6.58
N PHE A 292 -10.76 17.06 -5.38
CA PHE A 292 -11.25 18.34 -4.90
C PHE A 292 -10.16 19.06 -4.10
N LYS A 293 -10.42 20.29 -3.70
CA LYS A 293 -9.58 21.07 -2.79
C LYS A 293 -10.43 21.82 -1.76
N ASP A 294 -9.77 22.40 -0.77
CA ASP A 294 -10.38 23.26 0.26
C ASP A 294 -11.55 22.54 0.99
N ASN A 295 -12.67 23.24 1.18
CA ASN A 295 -13.86 22.71 1.86
C ASN A 295 -14.53 21.51 1.16
N HIS A 296 -14.07 21.15 -0.04
CA HIS A 296 -14.54 19.96 -0.75
C HIS A 296 -13.62 18.76 -0.58
N PHE A 297 -12.45 18.94 0.06
CA PHE A 297 -11.48 17.87 0.36
C PHE A 297 -11.41 17.60 1.87
N TYR A 298 -10.94 18.55 2.68
CA TYR A 298 -10.57 18.31 4.08
C TYR A 298 -11.71 17.83 4.97
N PRO A 299 -12.93 18.40 4.94
CA PRO A 299 -14.05 17.90 5.74
C PRO A 299 -14.46 16.47 5.38
N PHE A 300 -14.35 16.12 4.09
CA PHE A 300 -14.72 14.79 3.63
C PHE A 300 -13.64 13.75 3.93
N ALA A 301 -12.36 14.14 3.95
CA ALA A 301 -11.29 13.26 4.42
C ALA A 301 -11.50 12.89 5.90
N LEU A 302 -11.90 13.86 6.74
CA LEU A 302 -12.29 13.59 8.14
C LEU A 302 -13.52 12.69 8.23
N ASP A 303 -14.58 12.94 7.42
CA ASP A 303 -15.77 12.11 7.39
C ASP A 303 -15.46 10.65 7.01
N TRP A 304 -14.57 10.43 6.04
CA TRP A 304 -14.08 9.10 5.70
C TRP A 304 -13.31 8.45 6.85
N LYS A 305 -12.44 9.22 7.56
CA LYS A 305 -11.68 8.70 8.70
C LYS A 305 -12.58 8.32 9.87
N GLU A 306 -13.54 9.14 10.20
CA GLU A 306 -14.49 8.90 11.30
C GLU A 306 -15.42 7.70 11.05
N ASN A 307 -15.58 7.30 9.80
CA ASN A 307 -16.44 6.20 9.37
C ASN A 307 -15.66 5.05 8.69
N ASP A 308 -14.39 4.86 9.03
CA ASP A 308 -13.54 3.81 8.44
C ASP A 308 -13.88 2.40 8.97
N HIS A 309 -14.53 2.30 10.12
CA HIS A 309 -14.92 1.04 10.76
C HIS A 309 -13.76 0.03 10.87
N GLY A 310 -12.53 0.50 11.06
CA GLY A 310 -11.32 -0.31 11.14
C GLY A 310 -10.87 -0.90 9.80
N ARG A 311 -11.33 -0.36 8.68
CA ARG A 311 -10.90 -0.70 7.32
C ARG A 311 -10.02 0.40 6.74
N TRP A 312 -9.36 0.12 5.64
CA TRP A 312 -8.44 1.08 5.03
C TRP A 312 -9.19 2.14 4.22
N ILE A 313 -8.81 3.38 4.46
CA ILE A 313 -9.21 4.52 3.64
C ILE A 313 -7.95 5.12 2.98
N VAL A 314 -7.94 5.11 1.66
CA VAL A 314 -6.83 5.59 0.84
C VAL A 314 -7.35 6.66 -0.12
N PRO A 315 -7.25 7.95 0.20
CA PRO A 315 -7.75 9.02 -0.64
C PRO A 315 -7.13 8.99 -2.04
N GLY A 316 -7.98 9.08 -3.06
CA GLY A 316 -7.58 9.34 -4.43
C GLY A 316 -7.24 10.81 -4.61
N ILE A 317 -5.99 11.11 -4.94
CA ILE A 317 -5.48 12.47 -5.17
C ILE A 317 -5.55 12.80 -6.66
N GLY A 318 -6.23 13.90 -7.00
CA GLY A 318 -6.47 14.31 -8.39
C GLY A 318 -5.30 15.05 -9.01
N ILE A 319 -4.13 14.42 -9.14
CA ILE A 319 -2.90 15.06 -9.66
C ILE A 319 -3.01 15.49 -11.13
N TYR A 320 -3.97 14.97 -11.88
CA TYR A 320 -4.20 15.43 -13.26
C TYR A 320 -4.63 16.90 -13.31
N PHE A 321 -5.19 17.44 -12.22
CA PHE A 321 -5.53 18.86 -12.10
C PHE A 321 -4.31 19.78 -11.95
N LEU A 322 -3.11 19.26 -11.73
CA LEU A 322 -1.86 20.04 -11.83
C LEU A 322 -1.61 20.50 -13.26
N SER A 323 -2.11 19.75 -14.25
CA SER A 323 -1.93 20.10 -15.66
C SER A 323 -2.59 21.44 -15.99
N PRO A 324 -1.87 22.37 -16.70
CA PRO A 324 -2.45 23.61 -17.19
C PRO A 324 -3.64 23.43 -18.15
N ARG A 325 -3.77 22.25 -18.76
CA ARG A 325 -4.88 21.89 -19.65
C ARG A 325 -6.14 21.47 -18.90
N GLU A 326 -6.02 21.24 -17.59
CA GLU A 326 -7.12 20.84 -16.70
C GLU A 326 -7.51 22.02 -15.79
N LYS A 327 -7.04 22.07 -14.54
CA LYS A 327 -7.37 23.12 -13.57
C LYS A 327 -6.19 23.93 -13.10
N ASP A 328 -4.99 23.61 -13.55
CA ASP A 328 -3.74 24.31 -13.23
C ASP A 328 -3.48 24.47 -11.71
N TRP A 329 -3.81 23.46 -10.91
CA TRP A 329 -3.56 23.51 -9.47
C TRP A 329 -2.07 23.73 -9.17
N PRO A 330 -1.73 24.50 -8.12
CA PRO A 330 -0.36 24.55 -7.63
C PRO A 330 0.02 23.20 -6.98
N LEU A 331 1.31 22.87 -6.98
CA LEU A 331 1.82 21.64 -6.36
C LEU A 331 1.53 21.60 -4.85
N ASP A 332 1.64 22.74 -4.17
CA ASP A 332 1.35 22.90 -2.74
C ASP A 332 -0.03 22.37 -2.33
N GLU A 333 -1.01 22.40 -3.24
CA GLU A 333 -2.32 21.84 -2.95
C GLU A 333 -2.24 20.32 -2.74
N VAL A 334 -1.46 19.63 -3.58
CA VAL A 334 -1.23 18.18 -3.47
C VAL A 334 -0.42 17.89 -2.19
N SER A 335 0.67 18.61 -1.95
CA SER A 335 1.51 18.44 -0.76
C SER A 335 0.71 18.61 0.52
N ARG A 336 -0.15 19.64 0.62
CA ARG A 336 -1.05 19.83 1.77
C ARG A 336 -2.03 18.67 1.96
N GLN A 337 -2.59 18.13 0.88
CA GLN A 337 -3.49 16.98 0.95
C GLN A 337 -2.76 15.74 1.48
N LEU A 338 -1.53 15.48 1.03
CA LEU A 338 -0.71 14.35 1.50
C LEU A 338 -0.36 14.49 2.98
N PHE A 339 0.08 15.66 3.44
CA PHE A 339 0.35 15.92 4.85
C PHE A 339 -0.89 15.73 5.72
N PHE A 340 -2.01 16.32 5.32
CA PHE A 340 -3.25 16.25 6.08
C PHE A 340 -3.75 14.82 6.23
N THR A 341 -3.73 14.04 5.17
CA THR A 341 -4.20 12.64 5.18
C THR A 341 -3.34 11.75 6.07
N ARG A 342 -2.02 11.96 6.11
CA ARG A 342 -1.12 11.33 7.11
C ARG A 342 -1.44 11.78 8.52
N GLN A 343 -1.61 13.09 8.74
CA GLN A 343 -1.87 13.67 10.06
C GLN A 343 -3.13 13.13 10.71
N ILE A 344 -4.21 12.92 9.93
CA ILE A 344 -5.46 12.33 10.45
C ILE A 344 -5.46 10.81 10.48
N GLY A 345 -4.35 10.15 10.11
CA GLY A 345 -4.17 8.70 10.19
C GLY A 345 -4.97 7.92 9.15
N LEU A 346 -5.11 8.44 7.92
CA LEU A 346 -5.57 7.65 6.79
C LEU A 346 -4.47 6.68 6.33
N THR A 347 -4.88 5.59 5.66
CA THR A 347 -4.01 4.43 5.43
C THR A 347 -2.97 4.64 4.33
N GLY A 348 -3.05 5.73 3.58
CA GLY A 348 -2.12 6.02 2.50
C GLY A 348 -2.71 6.93 1.44
N HIS A 349 -2.13 6.90 0.24
CA HIS A 349 -2.52 7.75 -0.89
C HIS A 349 -2.61 6.96 -2.19
N ALA A 350 -3.53 7.35 -3.07
CA ALA A 350 -3.62 6.82 -4.42
C ALA A 350 -3.68 7.97 -5.44
N TYR A 351 -2.87 7.91 -6.49
CA TYR A 351 -2.74 9.00 -7.44
C TYR A 351 -3.51 8.73 -8.73
N PHE A 352 -4.40 9.63 -9.07
CA PHE A 352 -5.11 9.57 -10.33
C PHE A 352 -4.55 10.65 -11.27
N ARG A 353 -3.83 10.26 -12.30
CA ARG A 353 -3.46 8.91 -12.71
C ARG A 353 -1.97 8.81 -13.05
N ASN A 354 -1.49 7.61 -13.27
CA ASN A 354 -0.08 7.28 -13.42
C ASN A 354 0.71 8.19 -14.37
N ARG A 355 0.16 8.52 -15.55
CA ARG A 355 0.86 9.36 -16.52
C ARG A 355 1.26 10.72 -15.98
N PHE A 356 0.33 11.42 -15.28
CA PHE A 356 0.63 12.76 -14.73
C PHE A 356 1.68 12.69 -13.63
N LEU A 357 1.74 11.56 -12.92
CA LEU A 357 2.79 11.28 -11.94
C LEU A 357 4.15 11.14 -12.64
N LEU A 358 4.27 10.20 -13.59
CA LEU A 358 5.54 9.90 -14.26
C LEU A 358 5.98 10.98 -15.27
N ASP A 359 5.05 11.75 -15.85
CA ASP A 359 5.38 12.95 -16.62
C ASP A 359 5.90 14.09 -15.69
N ASN A 360 5.96 13.87 -14.38
CA ASN A 360 6.43 14.79 -13.33
C ASN A 360 5.80 16.19 -13.42
N VAL A 361 4.47 16.23 -13.64
CA VAL A 361 3.76 17.49 -13.85
C VAL A 361 3.94 18.41 -12.64
N LYS A 362 4.51 19.60 -12.85
CA LYS A 362 4.90 20.57 -11.82
C LYS A 362 5.82 20.02 -10.72
N GLY A 363 6.56 18.94 -10.99
CA GLY A 363 7.47 18.34 -10.03
C GLY A 363 6.82 17.36 -9.05
N VAL A 364 5.58 16.90 -9.31
CA VAL A 364 4.86 16.04 -8.37
C VAL A 364 5.53 14.69 -8.11
N PHE A 365 6.25 14.13 -9.10
CA PHE A 365 6.99 12.88 -8.90
C PHE A 365 8.18 13.08 -7.95
N ASP A 366 8.94 14.15 -8.19
CA ASP A 366 10.09 14.51 -7.36
C ASP A 366 9.66 14.84 -5.92
N GLU A 367 8.59 15.59 -5.74
CA GLU A 367 7.99 15.92 -4.45
C GLU A 367 7.61 14.65 -3.68
N VAL A 368 6.90 13.72 -4.33
CA VAL A 368 6.49 12.45 -3.71
C VAL A 368 7.69 11.60 -3.35
N LYS A 369 8.67 11.47 -4.25
CA LYS A 369 9.85 10.64 -4.07
C LYS A 369 10.78 11.16 -2.97
N HIS A 370 11.03 12.47 -2.93
CA HIS A 370 12.07 13.04 -2.07
C HIS A 370 11.54 13.59 -0.75
N GLU A 371 10.24 13.93 -0.66
CA GLU A 371 9.65 14.50 0.55
C GLU A 371 8.71 13.51 1.28
N PHE A 372 7.88 12.78 0.52
CA PHE A 372 6.86 11.92 1.12
C PHE A 372 7.24 10.45 1.21
N TYR A 373 7.94 9.90 0.22
CA TYR A 373 8.24 8.46 0.12
C TYR A 373 9.74 8.20 0.18
N THR A 374 10.44 8.84 1.10
CA THR A 374 11.92 8.78 1.23
C THR A 374 12.44 7.40 1.64
N ALA A 375 11.57 6.54 2.17
CA ALA A 375 11.87 5.14 2.50
C ALA A 375 10.76 4.23 1.97
N PRO A 376 11.01 2.93 1.74
CA PRO A 376 9.98 1.96 1.41
C PRO A 376 8.90 1.86 2.51
N ALA A 377 7.71 1.37 2.15
CA ALA A 377 6.67 1.06 3.10
C ALA A 377 5.99 -0.27 2.73
N LEU A 378 5.55 -1.00 3.73
CA LEU A 378 4.73 -2.19 3.57
C LEU A 378 3.25 -1.82 3.46
N VAL A 379 2.47 -2.61 2.74
CA VAL A 379 1.01 -2.55 2.81
C VAL A 379 0.61 -3.00 4.22
N PRO A 380 -0.31 -2.31 4.91
CA PRO A 380 -0.73 -2.72 6.26
C PRO A 380 -1.33 -4.13 6.29
N PRO A 381 -1.29 -4.84 7.42
CA PRO A 381 -1.91 -6.15 7.54
C PRO A 381 -3.45 -6.08 7.62
N MET A 382 -4.13 -7.06 7.01
CA MET A 382 -5.59 -7.24 7.10
C MET A 382 -5.99 -7.99 8.37
N THR A 383 -5.75 -7.42 9.54
CA THR A 383 -5.94 -8.07 10.85
C THR A 383 -7.39 -8.48 11.14
N TRP A 384 -8.37 -7.95 10.40
CA TRP A 384 -9.78 -8.37 10.48
C TRP A 384 -10.10 -9.68 9.72
N GLN A 385 -9.17 -10.16 8.88
CA GLN A 385 -9.28 -11.44 8.19
C GLN A 385 -8.44 -12.52 8.89
N ASP A 386 -7.20 -12.18 9.18
CA ASP A 386 -6.27 -12.95 9.99
C ASP A 386 -5.32 -12.02 10.74
N SER A 387 -4.96 -12.37 11.99
CA SER A 387 -4.05 -11.59 12.85
C SER A 387 -2.88 -12.42 13.39
N ILE A 388 -2.70 -13.64 12.88
CA ILE A 388 -1.66 -14.55 13.34
C ILE A 388 -0.49 -14.48 12.36
N ALA A 389 0.65 -13.95 12.83
CA ALA A 389 1.86 -13.91 12.02
C ALA A 389 2.45 -15.31 11.79
N PRO A 390 3.21 -15.52 10.70
CA PRO A 390 3.98 -16.75 10.49
C PRO A 390 4.98 -17.00 11.60
N THR A 391 5.50 -18.25 11.68
CA THR A 391 6.63 -18.54 12.57
C THR A 391 7.84 -17.68 12.21
N ILE A 392 8.65 -17.34 13.22
CA ILE A 392 9.92 -16.63 13.00
C ILE A 392 10.82 -17.50 12.13
N PRO A 393 11.52 -16.95 11.10
CA PRO A 393 12.56 -17.68 10.39
C PRO A 393 13.61 -18.23 11.34
N SER A 394 14.29 -19.31 10.99
CA SER A 394 15.29 -19.94 11.85
C SER A 394 16.60 -20.23 11.12
N SER A 395 17.61 -20.73 11.84
CA SER A 395 18.90 -21.17 11.28
C SER A 395 19.56 -20.11 10.40
N PRO A 396 19.94 -18.93 10.98
CA PRO A 396 20.51 -17.84 10.20
C PRO A 396 21.89 -18.22 9.64
N ILE A 397 22.13 -17.88 8.37
CA ILE A 397 23.42 -18.03 7.70
C ILE A 397 23.84 -16.65 7.16
N CYS A 398 25.08 -16.25 7.48
CA CYS A 398 25.73 -15.08 6.90
C CYS A 398 27.15 -15.48 6.49
N GLU A 399 27.39 -15.62 5.20
CA GLU A 399 28.62 -16.17 4.64
C GLU A 399 29.20 -15.22 3.59
N THR A 400 30.49 -14.88 3.72
CA THR A 400 31.21 -14.10 2.70
C THR A 400 31.63 -15.01 1.55
N LEU A 401 31.15 -14.71 0.35
CA LEU A 401 31.49 -15.43 -0.86
C LEU A 401 32.89 -15.09 -1.37
N THR A 402 33.46 -15.94 -2.25
CA THR A 402 34.81 -15.76 -2.84
C THR A 402 35.00 -14.47 -3.62
N ASP A 403 33.90 -13.86 -4.09
CA ASP A 403 33.89 -12.58 -4.81
C ASP A 403 33.64 -11.36 -3.90
N GLY A 404 33.61 -11.56 -2.58
CA GLY A 404 33.41 -10.50 -1.58
C GLY A 404 31.95 -10.13 -1.30
N ARG A 405 30.98 -10.73 -2.01
CA ARG A 405 29.56 -10.58 -1.68
C ARG A 405 29.20 -11.40 -0.44
N ILE A 406 28.11 -11.05 0.21
CA ILE A 406 27.63 -11.75 1.40
C ILE A 406 26.35 -12.50 1.06
N LYS A 407 26.33 -13.80 1.31
CA LYS A 407 25.15 -14.64 1.23
C LYS A 407 24.45 -14.65 2.59
N LEU A 408 23.20 -14.23 2.62
CA LEU A 408 22.29 -14.34 3.74
C LEU A 408 21.33 -15.49 3.44
N ALA A 409 21.08 -16.38 4.41
CA ALA A 409 20.08 -17.44 4.25
C ALA A 409 19.43 -17.80 5.59
N TRP A 410 18.26 -18.43 5.52
CA TRP A 410 17.47 -18.83 6.67
C TRP A 410 16.57 -20.04 6.31
N GLU A 411 16.07 -20.74 7.32
CA GLU A 411 15.05 -21.77 7.10
C GLU A 411 13.66 -21.15 7.00
N ALA A 412 12.82 -21.81 6.18
CA ALA A 412 11.48 -21.34 5.84
C ALA A 412 10.55 -21.31 7.05
N SER A 413 9.79 -20.23 7.15
CA SER A 413 8.69 -20.05 8.10
C SER A 413 7.43 -20.80 7.66
N LYS A 414 6.53 -21.06 8.63
CA LYS A 414 5.22 -21.67 8.40
C LYS A 414 4.12 -20.68 8.72
N ASP A 415 3.12 -20.66 7.87
CA ASP A 415 1.87 -19.94 8.06
C ASP A 415 0.81 -20.83 8.74
N ASN A 416 -0.10 -20.23 9.51
CA ASN A 416 -1.17 -20.93 10.22
C ASN A 416 -2.24 -21.54 9.29
N HIS A 417 -2.32 -21.07 8.05
CA HIS A 417 -3.21 -21.60 7.00
C HIS A 417 -2.48 -22.41 5.92
N ASP A 418 -1.21 -22.76 6.15
CA ASP A 418 -0.33 -23.43 5.17
C ASP A 418 -0.19 -22.66 3.84
N LEU A 419 -0.36 -21.33 3.88
CA LEU A 419 -0.18 -20.46 2.71
C LEU A 419 1.30 -20.14 2.48
N PRO A 420 1.69 -19.78 1.25
CA PRO A 420 3.05 -19.32 0.95
C PRO A 420 3.41 -18.08 1.77
N VAL A 421 4.59 -18.11 2.36
CA VAL A 421 5.17 -17.01 3.15
C VAL A 421 6.14 -16.23 2.27
N ALA A 422 6.14 -14.92 2.42
CA ALA A 422 7.15 -14.01 1.86
C ALA A 422 8.06 -13.48 2.99
N TYR A 423 9.22 -12.91 2.62
CA TYR A 423 10.17 -12.38 3.60
C TYR A 423 10.47 -10.91 3.34
N HIS A 424 10.72 -10.17 4.41
CA HIS A 424 11.23 -8.80 4.37
C HIS A 424 12.63 -8.79 4.98
N LEU A 425 13.58 -8.24 4.24
CA LEU A 425 14.96 -8.07 4.68
C LEU A 425 15.18 -6.64 5.16
N TYR A 426 15.76 -6.48 6.32
CA TYR A 426 16.13 -5.20 6.91
C TYR A 426 17.64 -5.11 7.05
N ALA A 427 18.19 -3.91 6.85
CA ALA A 427 19.61 -3.63 6.94
C ALA A 427 19.85 -2.33 7.74
N SER A 428 20.87 -2.31 8.59
CA SER A 428 21.26 -1.14 9.38
C SER A 428 22.76 -1.13 9.64
N ALA A 429 23.34 0.05 9.73
CA ALA A 429 24.70 0.22 10.23
C ALA A 429 24.82 0.02 11.74
N THR A 430 23.71 -0.05 12.46
CA THR A 430 23.65 -0.23 13.93
C THR A 430 22.94 -1.54 14.29
N TYR A 431 23.44 -2.20 15.34
CA TYR A 431 22.86 -3.42 15.90
C TYR A 431 22.16 -3.10 17.23
N PRO A 432 21.02 -3.70 17.56
CA PRO A 432 20.19 -4.56 16.67
C PRO A 432 19.49 -3.76 15.57
N VAL A 433 19.12 -4.46 14.50
CA VAL A 433 18.38 -3.83 13.38
C VAL A 433 16.96 -3.50 13.84
N ASP A 434 16.60 -2.23 13.86
CA ASP A 434 15.24 -1.79 14.15
C ASP A 434 14.33 -2.02 12.92
N THR A 435 13.51 -3.06 12.98
CA THR A 435 12.56 -3.40 11.92
C THR A 435 11.31 -2.50 11.90
N ASN A 436 11.13 -1.60 12.87
CA ASN A 436 10.07 -0.58 12.85
C ASN A 436 10.49 0.67 12.08
N ASN A 437 11.80 0.89 11.91
CA ASN A 437 12.30 1.98 11.09
C ASN A 437 12.21 1.63 9.60
N PRO A 438 11.36 2.32 8.80
CA PRO A 438 11.20 2.03 7.37
C PRO A 438 12.48 2.25 6.55
N HIS A 439 13.41 3.09 7.02
CA HIS A 439 14.70 3.30 6.35
C HIS A 439 15.61 2.05 6.40
N ASN A 440 15.34 1.13 7.31
CA ASN A 440 16.05 -0.14 7.39
C ASN A 440 15.45 -1.22 6.48
N LEU A 441 14.28 -0.99 5.86
CA LEU A 441 13.62 -1.95 4.96
C LEU A 441 14.37 -2.04 3.64
N TYR A 442 15.18 -3.09 3.49
CA TYR A 442 16.11 -3.28 2.39
C TYR A 442 15.48 -3.97 1.18
N ALA A 443 14.75 -5.07 1.41
CA ALA A 443 14.03 -5.79 0.36
C ALA A 443 12.71 -6.35 0.89
N THR A 444 11.68 -6.42 0.02
CA THR A 444 10.32 -6.80 0.40
C THR A 444 9.80 -7.95 -0.47
N HIS A 445 8.88 -8.74 0.08
CA HIS A 445 8.15 -9.80 -0.63
C HIS A 445 9.07 -10.85 -1.29
N LEU A 446 10.22 -11.14 -0.68
CA LEU A 446 11.13 -12.18 -1.12
C LEU A 446 10.44 -13.54 -1.00
N LYS A 447 10.48 -14.34 -2.07
CA LYS A 447 9.94 -15.72 -2.07
C LYS A 447 11.01 -16.76 -1.75
N ALA A 448 12.29 -16.40 -1.95
CA ALA A 448 13.43 -17.25 -1.62
C ALA A 448 13.83 -17.09 -0.14
N THR A 449 14.43 -18.12 0.41
CA THR A 449 15.01 -18.13 1.76
C THR A 449 16.50 -17.79 1.76
N GLU A 450 16.97 -17.14 0.72
CA GLU A 450 18.33 -16.63 0.60
C GLU A 450 18.36 -15.30 -0.17
N PHE A 451 19.34 -14.47 0.14
CA PHE A 451 19.56 -13.20 -0.54
C PHE A 451 21.06 -12.85 -0.56
N ILE A 452 21.52 -12.23 -1.64
CA ILE A 452 22.93 -11.82 -1.78
C ILE A 452 23.02 -10.30 -1.67
N VAL A 453 23.89 -9.83 -0.79
CA VAL A 453 24.15 -8.40 -0.53
C VAL A 453 25.61 -8.05 -0.79
N THR A 454 25.89 -6.76 -1.00
CA THR A 454 27.24 -6.24 -1.25
C THR A 454 27.75 -5.36 -0.12
N ASN A 455 26.88 -4.93 0.78
CA ASN A 455 27.20 -4.01 1.86
C ASN A 455 27.39 -4.78 3.17
N ASP A 456 28.36 -4.35 3.96
CA ASP A 456 28.62 -4.88 5.30
C ASP A 456 27.75 -4.13 6.34
N TYR A 457 26.47 -4.54 6.41
CA TYR A 457 25.50 -4.07 7.40
C TYR A 457 25.12 -5.18 8.36
N TYR A 458 24.43 -4.81 9.44
CA TYR A 458 23.64 -5.77 10.21
C TYR A 458 22.35 -6.05 9.47
N TYR A 459 21.96 -7.32 9.44
CA TYR A 459 20.78 -7.76 8.71
C TYR A 459 19.81 -8.51 9.61
N ALA A 460 18.53 -8.26 9.41
CA ALA A 460 17.46 -9.03 10.03
C ALA A 460 16.41 -9.40 8.98
N VAL A 461 15.78 -10.55 9.15
CA VAL A 461 14.71 -11.03 8.27
C VAL A 461 13.45 -11.29 9.08
N THR A 462 12.30 -10.93 8.52
CA THR A 462 10.98 -11.28 9.02
C THR A 462 10.22 -12.10 7.98
N ALA A 463 9.27 -12.89 8.45
CA ALA A 463 8.33 -13.62 7.60
C ALA A 463 6.99 -12.90 7.56
N ALA A 464 6.35 -12.82 6.41
CA ALA A 464 5.04 -12.22 6.23
C ALA A 464 4.09 -13.19 5.52
N ASP A 465 2.85 -13.29 6.02
CA ASP A 465 1.79 -14.07 5.40
C ASP A 465 1.11 -13.32 4.24
N ARG A 466 0.11 -13.95 3.64
CA ARG A 466 -0.69 -13.35 2.55
C ARG A 466 -1.63 -12.23 3.02
N TYR A 467 -1.86 -12.10 4.32
CA TYR A 467 -2.67 -11.03 4.92
C TYR A 467 -1.81 -9.83 5.34
N GLY A 468 -0.47 -9.95 5.30
CA GLY A 468 0.49 -8.91 5.65
C GLY A 468 0.92 -8.95 7.12
N ASN A 469 0.54 -9.98 7.90
CA ASN A 469 1.05 -10.13 9.26
C ASN A 469 2.52 -10.52 9.23
N GLU A 470 3.33 -9.81 9.99
CA GLU A 470 4.78 -9.92 10.00
C GLU A 470 5.26 -10.57 11.31
N SER A 471 6.15 -11.56 11.21
CA SER A 471 6.75 -12.23 12.36
C SER A 471 7.71 -11.29 13.12
N ALA A 472 8.11 -11.68 14.32
CA ALA A 472 9.28 -11.10 14.95
C ALA A 472 10.54 -11.33 14.08
N PRO A 473 11.56 -10.44 14.15
CA PRO A 473 12.75 -10.53 13.31
C PRO A 473 13.70 -11.65 13.77
N LEU A 474 14.37 -12.27 12.80
CA LEU A 474 15.57 -13.07 13.02
C LEU A 474 16.80 -12.23 12.63
N ALA A 475 17.74 -12.01 13.52
CA ALA A 475 19.04 -11.44 13.18
C ALA A 475 19.84 -12.46 12.35
N LEU A 476 20.35 -12.02 11.18
CA LEU A 476 21.16 -12.88 10.29
C LEU A 476 22.66 -12.80 10.58
N ASN A 477 23.12 -11.69 11.13
CA ASN A 477 24.45 -11.49 11.67
C ASN A 477 24.34 -10.67 12.97
N HIS A 478 25.39 -10.73 13.75
CA HIS A 478 25.45 -10.07 15.06
C HIS A 478 26.62 -9.08 15.07
N ALA A 479 26.53 -8.07 15.91
CA ALA A 479 27.73 -7.33 16.29
C ALA A 479 28.78 -8.34 16.76
N PRO A 480 30.09 -8.16 16.43
CA PRO A 480 31.14 -8.96 17.04
C PRO A 480 30.86 -8.98 18.54
N GLU A 481 30.90 -10.17 19.15
CA GLU A 481 30.94 -10.25 20.61
C GLU A 481 32.15 -9.43 21.02
N VAL A 482 31.93 -8.20 21.41
CA VAL A 482 32.91 -7.45 22.14
C VAL A 482 32.88 -8.13 23.51
N ASP A 483 33.92 -8.91 23.80
CA ASP A 483 34.14 -9.44 25.13
C ASP A 483 34.32 -8.22 26.03
N ILE A 484 33.19 -7.72 26.54
CA ILE A 484 33.19 -6.53 27.40
C ILE A 484 33.59 -7.04 28.77
N PRO A 485 34.84 -6.83 29.16
CA PRO A 485 35.37 -7.44 30.39
C PRO A 485 34.56 -6.97 31.60
N LEU A 486 34.37 -7.88 32.54
CA LEU A 486 33.90 -7.54 33.86
C LEU A 486 35.06 -6.84 34.60
N LEU A 487 34.87 -5.56 34.92
CA LEU A 487 35.89 -4.70 35.46
C LEU A 487 35.94 -4.69 37.01
N ASN A 488 35.00 -5.33 37.68
CA ASN A 488 35.00 -5.37 39.13
C ASN A 488 35.51 -6.70 39.70
N GLN A 489 36.23 -6.60 40.79
CA GLN A 489 36.61 -7.73 41.66
C GLN A 489 35.95 -7.48 43.01
N GLY A 490 34.76 -8.06 43.24
CA GLY A 490 33.90 -7.72 44.37
C GLY A 490 33.52 -6.23 44.33
N ASP A 491 33.74 -5.53 45.44
CA ASP A 491 33.42 -4.10 45.56
C ASP A 491 34.52 -3.16 45.04
N ARG A 492 35.47 -3.67 44.27
CA ARG A 492 36.54 -2.89 43.64
C ARG A 492 36.40 -2.87 42.13
N LEU A 493 36.45 -1.69 41.56
CA LEU A 493 36.57 -1.46 40.10
C LEU A 493 38.07 -1.47 39.75
N VAL A 494 38.45 -2.28 38.77
CA VAL A 494 39.81 -2.30 38.20
C VAL A 494 39.71 -1.78 36.76
N LEU A 495 40.32 -0.61 36.54
CA LEU A 495 40.27 0.06 35.23
C LEU A 495 41.54 -0.25 34.43
N PRO A 496 41.43 -0.45 33.11
CA PRO A 496 42.59 -0.66 32.24
C PRO A 496 43.44 0.61 32.15
N GLU A 497 44.77 0.44 32.00
CA GLU A 497 45.68 1.55 31.68
C GLU A 497 45.38 2.07 30.28
N CYS A 498 44.92 3.32 30.17
CA CYS A 498 44.64 3.98 28.92
C CYS A 498 45.32 5.37 28.90
N SER A 499 46.31 5.57 28.05
CA SER A 499 47.12 6.80 27.98
C SER A 499 46.37 8.05 27.59
N ASP A 500 45.27 7.91 26.83
CA ASP A 500 44.51 9.02 26.26
C ASP A 500 43.15 9.28 26.93
N VAL A 501 42.85 8.57 28.03
CA VAL A 501 41.57 8.70 28.74
C VAL A 501 41.70 9.79 29.80
N GLN A 502 40.74 10.70 29.80
CA GLN A 502 40.63 11.79 30.74
C GLN A 502 39.85 11.38 32.01
N GLU A 503 38.76 10.64 31.78
CA GLU A 503 37.89 10.17 32.87
C GLU A 503 37.10 8.92 32.45
N PHE A 504 36.63 8.15 33.44
CA PHE A 504 35.75 7.01 33.24
C PHE A 504 34.36 7.33 33.79
N HIS A 505 33.33 7.02 33.02
CA HIS A 505 31.94 7.20 33.43
C HIS A 505 31.29 5.84 33.75
N ILE A 506 30.79 5.70 34.97
CA ILE A 506 29.93 4.57 35.34
C ILE A 506 28.50 4.97 35.06
N CYS A 507 27.80 4.20 34.24
CA CYS A 507 26.43 4.45 33.84
C CYS A 507 25.53 3.26 34.21
N ASN A 508 24.25 3.50 34.52
CA ASN A 508 23.26 2.43 34.67
C ASN A 508 22.90 1.80 33.33
N ASN A 509 22.04 0.79 33.34
CA ASN A 509 21.55 0.10 32.14
C ASN A 509 20.70 0.99 31.20
N MET A 510 20.23 2.16 31.66
CA MET A 510 19.57 3.17 30.87
C MET A 510 20.54 4.21 30.26
N GLY A 511 21.85 4.06 30.50
CA GLY A 511 22.87 4.98 30.01
C GLY A 511 23.03 6.26 30.83
N GLU A 512 22.32 6.39 31.96
CA GLU A 512 22.45 7.53 32.87
C GLU A 512 23.75 7.44 33.64
N LYS A 513 24.49 8.53 33.66
CA LYS A 513 25.77 8.63 34.39
C LYS A 513 25.54 8.68 35.89
N ILE A 514 26.03 7.68 36.58
CA ILE A 514 25.96 7.54 38.06
C ILE A 514 27.18 8.10 38.72
N SER A 515 28.37 7.86 38.15
CA SER A 515 29.64 8.29 38.75
C SER A 515 30.72 8.58 37.72
N ILE A 516 31.73 9.32 38.12
CA ILE A 516 32.92 9.64 37.33
C ILE A 516 34.16 9.23 38.15
N VAL A 517 35.06 8.47 37.53
CA VAL A 517 36.36 8.11 38.09
C VAL A 517 37.45 8.86 37.31
N ARG A 518 38.28 9.63 38.01
CA ARG A 518 39.38 10.41 37.43
C ARG A 518 40.70 10.00 38.05
N ASN A 519 41.70 9.84 37.21
CA ASN A 519 43.10 9.64 37.62
C ASN A 519 43.37 8.45 38.54
N HIS A 520 42.50 7.43 38.60
CA HIS A 520 42.68 6.23 39.41
C HIS A 520 42.48 4.99 38.56
N GLN A 521 43.34 3.98 38.78
CA GLN A 521 43.19 2.65 38.17
C GLN A 521 42.23 1.75 38.98
N GLU A 522 41.95 2.13 40.23
CA GLU A 522 41.02 1.42 41.10
C GLU A 522 40.06 2.40 41.77
N ALA A 523 38.80 1.98 41.94
CA ALA A 523 37.78 2.73 42.67
C ALA A 523 36.92 1.78 43.52
N SER A 524 36.43 2.25 44.68
CA SER A 524 35.43 1.51 45.47
C SER A 524 34.07 1.60 44.79
N LEU A 525 33.33 0.49 44.77
CA LEU A 525 31.96 0.37 44.25
C LEU A 525 30.90 0.25 45.36
N GLU A 526 31.31 0.40 46.66
CA GLU A 526 30.38 0.25 47.79
C GLU A 526 29.18 1.19 47.74
N PHE A 527 29.32 2.32 47.05
CA PHE A 527 28.27 3.31 46.88
C PHE A 527 27.23 2.92 45.82
N LEU A 528 27.48 1.90 44.97
CA LEU A 528 26.55 1.45 43.95
C LEU A 528 25.56 0.44 44.54
N PRO A 529 24.27 0.57 44.26
CA PRO A 529 23.30 -0.49 44.49
C PRO A 529 23.65 -1.79 43.73
N GLU A 530 23.06 -2.91 44.15
CA GLU A 530 23.14 -4.16 43.38
C GLU A 530 22.56 -3.97 42.00
N GLY A 531 23.28 -4.38 40.94
CA GLY A 531 22.84 -4.20 39.56
C GLY A 531 23.97 -4.30 38.55
N PHE A 532 23.58 -4.10 37.28
CA PHE A 532 24.47 -4.11 36.13
C PHE A 532 24.78 -2.68 35.69
N TYR A 533 26.06 -2.36 35.49
CA TYR A 533 26.53 -1.04 35.10
C TYR A 533 27.49 -1.12 33.92
N LEU A 534 27.51 -0.07 33.11
CA LEU A 534 28.37 0.12 31.96
C LEU A 534 29.49 1.13 32.31
N VAL A 535 30.73 0.82 31.93
CA VAL A 535 31.89 1.70 32.15
C VAL A 535 32.39 2.22 30.81
N TYR A 536 32.39 3.53 30.68
CA TYR A 536 32.87 4.21 29.49
C TYR A 536 34.16 5.00 29.80
N ALA A 537 35.10 4.93 28.88
CA ALA A 537 36.26 5.82 28.85
C ALA A 537 35.94 7.08 28.02
N LEU A 538 36.29 8.26 28.53
CA LEU A 538 36.18 9.53 27.82
C LEU A 538 37.58 10.06 27.53
N ASN A 539 37.92 10.26 26.25
CA ASN A 539 39.20 10.82 25.86
C ASN A 539 39.20 12.37 25.88
N LYS A 540 40.37 12.97 25.68
CA LYS A 540 40.57 14.43 25.68
C LYS A 540 39.76 15.15 24.59
N GLU A 541 39.35 14.45 23.54
CA GLU A 541 38.54 14.99 22.42
C GLU A 541 37.02 14.85 22.66
N GLY A 542 36.62 14.30 23.83
CA GLY A 542 35.22 14.09 24.19
C GLY A 542 34.61 12.81 23.62
N LYS A 543 35.39 11.92 23.00
CA LYS A 543 34.89 10.64 22.48
C LYS A 543 34.68 9.66 23.64
N LYS A 544 33.48 9.07 23.70
CA LYS A 544 33.05 8.10 24.71
C LYS A 544 33.12 6.69 24.15
N THR A 545 33.89 5.80 24.79
CA THR A 545 34.05 4.40 24.35
C THR A 545 33.70 3.46 25.51
N LEU A 546 32.86 2.46 25.29
CA LEU A 546 32.55 1.41 26.27
C LEU A 546 33.77 0.53 26.43
N ILE A 547 34.24 0.34 27.67
CA ILE A 547 35.47 -0.42 28.00
C ILE A 547 35.21 -1.64 28.88
N GLY A 548 34.05 -1.72 29.51
CA GLY A 548 33.73 -2.86 30.37
C GLY A 548 32.40 -2.68 31.09
N THR A 549 32.09 -3.66 31.91
CA THR A 549 30.87 -3.72 32.73
C THR A 549 31.22 -3.94 34.20
N ILE A 550 30.26 -3.65 35.07
CA ILE A 550 30.30 -3.94 36.51
C ILE A 550 29.02 -4.75 36.81
N LEU A 551 29.18 -5.84 37.54
CA LEU A 551 28.09 -6.56 38.17
C LEU A 551 28.27 -6.44 39.70
N LYS A 552 27.39 -5.70 40.35
CA LYS A 552 27.36 -5.49 41.77
C LYS A 552 26.34 -6.35 42.45
#